data_56717c73860a44abe4e689eb3254a01c
#
_entry.id   56717c73860a44abe4e689eb3254a01c
#
_cell.length_a   1.000
_cell.length_b   1.000
_cell.length_c   1.000
_cell.angle_alpha   90.00
_cell.angle_beta   90.00
_cell.angle_gamma   90.00
#
_symmetry.space_group_name_H-M   'P 1'
#
loop_
_entity.id
_entity.type
_entity.pdbx_description
1 polymer ?
#
loop_
_entity_poly.entity_id
_entity_poly.type
_entity_poly.pdbx_seq_one_letter_code
_entity_poly.pdbx_strand_id
1 'polypeptide(L)'
;MEKKLQNPTSNKNETPAPQGGKWPDETIIRYIIRAFLLLIVFAWALVNLDAVLCFLGKVLALFTPFLIGGAIAFLINVVLRPMECCWNRACRKAPAKLTRPVCLTASTVLILGILFAVVFMMLPSLRESGDEFIQNIPVYVEEIGRWWADVVQFAAKYNIVLPEYVIDSDLLIEKVTALISDEKSGILTVTWGAATSVLSVFVNAFLGFVFALYLLAKKEAVAVHLKKLIETVLPQKTAQRLLSIAALTNQTFTNFVSGQLTEAVIIGVLCFFGMLILGIPYAGAVSAFVAVTALMPIFGAWIGGGFGAFLILLAEPGKALWFILFLIVLQQVEGNLIYPKVVGKSVGLPGLLVLMAVTIGGEAFGILGMLFSVPVCAVLFSLYLEFMKKASTL
;
A
#
# COMPACT_ATOMS: atom_id res chain seq x y z
N MET A 1 -43.04 93.30 -35.69
CA MET A 1 -44.45 93.29 -35.30
C MET A 1 -44.70 91.89 -34.74
N GLU A 2 -45.05 91.81 -33.62
CA GLU A 2 -45.89 91.95 -32.49
C GLU A 2 -45.61 90.80 -31.49
N LYS A 3 -45.21 91.19 -30.38
CA LYS A 3 -45.86 91.25 -29.04
C LYS A 3 -46.16 89.92 -28.37
N LYS A 4 -45.33 89.71 -27.33
CA LYS A 4 -45.70 89.58 -25.90
C LYS A 4 -47.09 88.98 -25.62
N LEU A 5 -47.07 87.99 -24.76
CA LEU A 5 -47.86 87.99 -23.53
C LEU A 5 -47.27 86.99 -22.49
N GLN A 6 -46.87 87.56 -21.34
CA GLN A 6 -46.61 86.89 -20.11
C GLN A 6 -47.93 86.42 -19.51
N ASN A 7 -47.94 85.31 -18.81
CA ASN A 7 -48.73 85.18 -17.63
C ASN A 7 -48.18 84.15 -16.61
N PRO A 8 -48.42 84.36 -15.36
CA PRO A 8 -47.57 83.96 -14.29
C PRO A 8 -48.13 82.75 -13.46
N THR A 9 -47.21 82.22 -12.67
CA THR A 9 -47.44 81.55 -11.39
C THR A 9 -48.50 80.43 -11.28
N SER A 10 -48.08 79.24 -11.10
CA SER A 10 -48.72 78.29 -10.19
C SER A 10 -47.63 77.52 -9.39
N ASN A 11 -47.50 77.99 -8.16
CA ASN A 11 -46.73 77.32 -7.11
C ASN A 11 -47.56 76.11 -6.72
N LYS A 12 -47.09 74.86 -7.07
CA LYS A 12 -47.57 73.64 -6.48
C LYS A 12 -46.43 72.96 -5.75
N ASN A 13 -46.46 73.03 -4.45
CA ASN A 13 -45.74 72.15 -3.55
C ASN A 13 -46.12 70.70 -3.85
N GLU A 14 -45.36 70.07 -4.68
CA GLU A 14 -45.40 68.60 -4.81
C GLU A 14 -44.48 68.05 -3.71
N THR A 15 -45.09 67.49 -2.65
CA THR A 15 -44.44 66.61 -1.70
C THR A 15 -43.73 65.44 -2.50
N PRO A 16 -42.45 65.18 -2.28
CA PRO A 16 -41.80 64.05 -2.94
C PRO A 16 -42.48 62.75 -2.52
N ALA A 17 -42.97 61.99 -3.52
CA ALA A 17 -43.50 60.68 -3.29
C ALA A 17 -42.44 59.82 -2.57
N PRO A 18 -42.83 58.92 -1.64
CA PRO A 18 -41.89 58.03 -0.98
C PRO A 18 -41.17 57.20 -2.03
N GLN A 19 -39.84 57.31 -2.06
CA GLN A 19 -39.00 56.47 -2.88
C GLN A 19 -39.28 55.04 -2.52
N GLY A 20 -40.03 54.32 -3.36
CA GLY A 20 -40.26 52.89 -3.24
C GLY A 20 -38.93 52.20 -3.09
N GLY A 21 -38.75 51.47 -2.00
CA GLY A 21 -37.54 50.73 -1.70
C GLY A 21 -37.12 49.92 -2.93
N LYS A 22 -35.95 50.20 -3.45
CA LYS A 22 -35.34 49.37 -4.51
C LYS A 22 -35.26 47.95 -3.98
N TRP A 23 -36.06 47.05 -4.55
CA TRP A 23 -35.93 45.62 -4.29
C TRP A 23 -34.49 45.22 -4.60
N PRO A 24 -33.85 44.42 -3.76
CA PRO A 24 -32.48 43.98 -4.03
C PRO A 24 -32.42 43.32 -5.40
N ASP A 25 -31.41 43.66 -6.20
CA ASP A 25 -31.20 43.11 -7.54
C ASP A 25 -31.38 41.60 -7.52
N GLU A 26 -32.07 41.06 -8.53
CA GLU A 26 -32.33 39.59 -8.66
C GLU A 26 -31.05 38.75 -8.49
N THR A 27 -29.90 39.30 -8.82
CA THR A 27 -28.57 38.71 -8.61
C THR A 27 -28.24 38.57 -7.14
N ILE A 28 -28.51 39.59 -6.30
CA ILE A 28 -28.27 39.55 -4.86
C ILE A 28 -29.19 38.53 -4.19
N ILE A 29 -30.47 38.49 -4.59
CA ILE A 29 -31.44 37.50 -4.08
C ILE A 29 -30.98 36.08 -4.41
N ARG A 30 -30.47 35.81 -5.63
CA ARG A 30 -29.93 34.50 -6.02
C ARG A 30 -28.69 34.13 -5.21
N TYR A 31 -27.81 35.07 -4.88
CA TYR A 31 -26.65 34.81 -4.03
C TYR A 31 -27.05 34.49 -2.59
N ILE A 32 -28.01 35.24 -2.04
CA ILE A 32 -28.54 35.01 -0.69
C ILE A 32 -29.22 33.63 -0.61
N ILE A 33 -30.05 33.26 -1.58
CA ILE A 33 -30.71 31.94 -1.63
C ILE A 33 -29.68 30.84 -1.73
N ARG A 34 -28.64 31.00 -2.58
CA ARG A 34 -27.56 30.01 -2.70
C ARG A 34 -26.75 29.86 -1.39
N ALA A 35 -26.42 30.99 -0.75
CA ALA A 35 -25.71 30.99 0.53
C ALA A 35 -26.54 30.32 1.63
N PHE A 36 -27.84 30.60 1.68
CA PHE A 36 -28.78 30.01 2.65
C PHE A 36 -28.95 28.50 2.40
N LEU A 37 -29.06 28.08 1.16
CA LEU A 37 -29.15 26.67 0.77
C LEU A 37 -27.86 25.92 1.12
N LEU A 38 -26.68 26.51 0.87
CA LEU A 38 -25.40 25.96 1.28
C LEU A 38 -25.29 25.83 2.81
N LEU A 39 -25.79 26.81 3.54
CA LEU A 39 -25.77 26.80 5.00
C LEU A 39 -26.69 25.70 5.57
N ILE A 40 -27.89 25.51 4.97
CA ILE A 40 -28.81 24.42 5.34
C ILE A 40 -28.15 23.06 5.06
N VAL A 41 -27.57 22.89 3.87
CA VAL A 41 -26.85 21.63 3.51
C VAL A 41 -25.68 21.38 4.46
N PHE A 42 -24.92 22.42 4.79
CA PHE A 42 -23.80 22.32 5.73
C PHE A 42 -24.27 21.98 7.15
N ALA A 43 -25.33 22.63 7.64
CA ALA A 43 -25.92 22.33 8.95
C ALA A 43 -26.47 20.90 8.99
N TRP A 44 -27.18 20.47 7.93
CA TRP A 44 -27.67 19.09 7.81
C TRP A 44 -26.50 18.07 7.80
N ALA A 45 -25.42 18.37 7.09
CA ALA A 45 -24.22 17.55 7.04
C ALA A 45 -23.53 17.42 8.40
N LEU A 46 -23.50 18.52 9.19
CA LEU A 46 -22.95 18.49 10.55
C LEU A 46 -23.81 17.65 11.51
N VAL A 47 -25.14 17.75 11.40
CA VAL A 47 -26.07 16.96 12.25
C VAL A 47 -26.02 15.47 11.86
N ASN A 48 -25.81 15.15 10.57
CA ASN A 48 -25.77 13.78 10.06
C ASN A 48 -24.33 13.39 9.63
N LEU A 49 -23.34 13.73 10.44
CA LEU A 49 -21.93 13.52 10.10
C LEU A 49 -21.63 12.07 9.78
N ASP A 50 -22.21 11.13 10.55
CA ASP A 50 -22.02 9.68 10.33
C ASP A 50 -22.56 9.22 8.97
N ALA A 51 -23.73 9.73 8.57
CA ALA A 51 -24.31 9.42 7.26
C ALA A 51 -23.45 9.98 6.11
N VAL A 52 -22.95 11.20 6.27
CA VAL A 52 -22.06 11.84 5.30
C VAL A 52 -20.74 11.10 5.19
N LEU A 53 -20.12 10.74 6.32
CA LEU A 53 -18.86 9.96 6.33
C LEU A 53 -19.07 8.58 5.75
N CYS A 54 -20.17 7.91 6.07
CA CYS A 54 -20.51 6.60 5.47
C CYS A 54 -20.74 6.71 3.95
N PHE A 55 -21.44 7.73 3.50
CA PHE A 55 -21.64 7.98 2.06
C PHE A 55 -20.29 8.27 1.36
N LEU A 56 -19.46 9.13 1.94
CA LEU A 56 -18.14 9.45 1.41
C LEU A 56 -17.25 8.21 1.36
N GLY A 57 -17.29 7.38 2.40
CA GLY A 57 -16.61 6.09 2.44
C GLY A 57 -17.04 5.15 1.31
N LYS A 58 -18.35 5.04 1.06
CA LYS A 58 -18.89 4.25 -0.07
C LYS A 58 -18.45 4.79 -1.42
N VAL A 59 -18.45 6.12 -1.59
CA VAL A 59 -17.96 6.76 -2.83
C VAL A 59 -16.46 6.49 -3.02
N LEU A 60 -15.65 6.63 -1.97
CA LEU A 60 -14.22 6.31 -2.02
C LEU A 60 -13.97 4.83 -2.33
N ALA A 61 -14.78 3.93 -1.78
CA ALA A 61 -14.69 2.50 -2.05
C ALA A 61 -14.91 2.15 -3.54
N LEU A 62 -15.73 2.91 -4.26
CA LEU A 62 -15.90 2.77 -5.72
C LEU A 62 -14.60 3.04 -6.50
N PHE A 63 -13.72 3.87 -5.96
CA PHE A 63 -12.43 4.17 -6.59
C PHE A 63 -11.32 3.19 -6.22
N THR A 64 -11.55 2.30 -5.25
CA THR A 64 -10.55 1.33 -4.78
C THR A 64 -9.93 0.49 -5.91
N PRO A 65 -10.70 -0.14 -6.84
CA PRO A 65 -10.10 -0.92 -7.93
C PRO A 65 -9.23 -0.05 -8.86
N PHE A 66 -9.58 1.21 -9.07
CA PHE A 66 -8.78 2.13 -9.89
C PHE A 66 -7.50 2.58 -9.18
N LEU A 67 -7.53 2.78 -7.87
CA LEU A 67 -6.35 3.08 -7.05
C LEU A 67 -5.41 1.87 -7.03
N ILE A 68 -5.95 0.67 -6.79
CA ILE A 68 -5.20 -0.60 -6.87
C ILE A 68 -4.59 -0.75 -8.28
N GLY A 69 -5.39 -0.53 -9.33
CA GLY A 69 -4.91 -0.62 -10.70
C GLY A 69 -3.84 0.42 -11.04
N GLY A 70 -3.95 1.64 -10.53
CA GLY A 70 -2.91 2.66 -10.64
C GLY A 70 -1.61 2.23 -9.95
N ALA A 71 -1.69 1.65 -8.77
CA ALA A 71 -0.55 1.11 -8.03
C ALA A 71 0.10 -0.06 -8.79
N ILE A 72 -0.68 -1.02 -9.27
CA ILE A 72 -0.21 -2.15 -10.09
C ILE A 72 0.44 -1.63 -11.38
N ALA A 73 -0.21 -0.68 -12.07
CA ALA A 73 0.35 -0.06 -13.27
C ALA A 73 1.70 0.58 -13.00
N PHE A 74 1.85 1.23 -11.86
CA PHE A 74 3.10 1.85 -11.47
C PHE A 74 4.21 0.81 -11.23
N LEU A 75 3.92 -0.26 -10.50
CA LEU A 75 4.83 -1.39 -10.27
C LEU A 75 5.28 -2.02 -11.60
N ILE A 76 4.32 -2.36 -12.48
CA ILE A 76 4.63 -2.92 -13.80
C ILE A 76 5.46 -1.93 -14.63
N ASN A 77 5.16 -0.63 -14.56
CA ASN A 77 5.87 0.39 -15.33
C ASN A 77 7.35 0.53 -14.92
N VAL A 78 7.68 0.30 -13.65
CA VAL A 78 9.08 0.30 -13.17
C VAL A 78 9.88 -0.83 -13.81
N VAL A 79 9.27 -2.01 -13.98
CA VAL A 79 9.90 -3.17 -14.67
C VAL A 79 9.86 -2.98 -16.20
N LEU A 80 8.79 -2.41 -16.72
CA LEU A 80 8.58 -2.18 -18.16
C LEU A 80 9.64 -1.24 -18.76
N ARG A 81 9.96 -0.13 -18.08
CA ARG A 81 10.93 0.88 -18.59
C ARG A 81 12.30 0.30 -18.94
N PRO A 82 13.01 -0.45 -18.05
CA PRO A 82 14.28 -1.06 -18.40
C PRO A 82 14.14 -2.09 -19.53
N MET A 83 13.02 -2.85 -19.58
CA MET A 83 12.76 -3.79 -20.66
C MET A 83 12.58 -3.10 -22.01
N GLU A 84 11.82 -1.99 -22.07
CA GLU A 84 11.70 -1.15 -23.27
C GLU A 84 13.07 -0.60 -23.71
N CYS A 85 13.90 -0.17 -22.76
CA CYS A 85 15.25 0.35 -23.04
C CYS A 85 16.17 -0.75 -23.60
N CYS A 86 16.17 -1.94 -22.99
CA CYS A 86 16.93 -3.09 -23.47
C CYS A 86 16.48 -3.55 -24.84
N TRP A 87 15.15 -3.63 -25.06
CA TRP A 87 14.57 -4.00 -26.35
C TRP A 87 14.99 -3.03 -27.46
N ASN A 88 14.85 -1.72 -27.22
CA ASN A 88 15.23 -0.70 -28.19
C ASN A 88 16.74 -0.70 -28.50
N ARG A 89 17.58 -1.14 -27.53
CA ARG A 89 19.03 -1.27 -27.74
C ARG A 89 19.35 -2.56 -28.53
N ALA A 90 18.66 -3.67 -28.25
CA ALA A 90 18.89 -4.96 -28.90
C ALA A 90 18.24 -5.04 -30.27
N CYS A 91 17.02 -4.53 -30.42
CA CYS A 91 16.21 -4.63 -31.64
C CYS A 91 16.05 -3.27 -32.32
N ARG A 92 17.15 -2.68 -32.78
CA ARG A 92 17.22 -1.34 -33.40
C ARG A 92 16.31 -1.16 -34.64
N LYS A 93 15.84 -2.25 -35.25
CA LYS A 93 14.97 -2.27 -36.45
C LYS A 93 13.51 -2.60 -36.15
N ALA A 94 13.15 -2.85 -34.89
CA ALA A 94 11.76 -3.19 -34.56
C ALA A 94 10.84 -1.95 -34.67
N PRO A 95 9.63 -2.11 -35.28
CA PRO A 95 8.69 -1.00 -35.40
C PRO A 95 8.24 -0.58 -33.98
N ALA A 96 8.31 0.72 -33.68
CA ALA A 96 7.95 1.31 -32.39
C ALA A 96 6.52 0.92 -31.91
N LYS A 97 5.61 0.61 -32.84
CA LYS A 97 4.26 0.13 -32.55
C LYS A 97 4.20 -1.25 -31.88
N LEU A 98 5.20 -2.13 -32.13
CA LEU A 98 5.26 -3.48 -31.57
C LEU A 98 6.07 -3.56 -30.27
N THR A 99 7.02 -2.68 -30.08
CA THR A 99 7.90 -2.67 -28.89
C THR A 99 7.10 -2.62 -27.60
N ARG A 100 6.10 -1.73 -27.54
CA ARG A 100 5.33 -1.50 -26.33
C ARG A 100 4.41 -2.65 -25.93
N PRO A 101 3.55 -3.22 -26.80
CA PRO A 101 2.72 -4.35 -26.42
C PRO A 101 3.58 -5.58 -26.05
N VAL A 102 4.68 -5.83 -26.76
CA VAL A 102 5.58 -6.94 -26.45
C VAL A 102 6.26 -6.76 -25.09
N CYS A 103 6.85 -5.61 -24.82
CA CYS A 103 7.47 -5.34 -23.52
C CYS A 103 6.44 -5.32 -22.37
N LEU A 104 5.21 -4.82 -22.62
CA LEU A 104 4.14 -4.83 -21.63
C LEU A 104 3.71 -6.25 -21.30
N THR A 105 3.46 -7.10 -22.29
CA THR A 105 3.12 -8.50 -22.04
C THR A 105 4.27 -9.25 -21.38
N ALA A 106 5.50 -9.04 -21.80
CA ALA A 106 6.68 -9.68 -21.21
C ALA A 106 6.88 -9.26 -19.74
N SER A 107 6.78 -7.96 -19.40
CA SER A 107 6.88 -7.48 -18.01
C SER A 107 5.75 -7.99 -17.13
N THR A 108 4.54 -8.07 -17.67
CA THR A 108 3.36 -8.60 -16.97
C THR A 108 3.53 -10.09 -16.70
N VAL A 109 3.90 -10.87 -17.71
CA VAL A 109 4.16 -12.31 -17.57
C VAL A 109 5.30 -12.57 -16.58
N LEU A 110 6.34 -11.75 -16.61
CA LEU A 110 7.45 -11.86 -15.65
C LEU A 110 6.98 -11.67 -14.21
N ILE A 111 6.23 -10.61 -13.93
CA ILE A 111 5.73 -10.33 -12.56
C ILE A 111 4.78 -11.42 -12.09
N LEU A 112 3.80 -11.81 -12.94
CA LEU A 112 2.87 -12.88 -12.60
C LEU A 112 3.59 -14.22 -12.45
N GLY A 113 4.60 -14.49 -13.30
CA GLY A 113 5.43 -15.69 -13.23
C GLY A 113 6.20 -15.77 -11.91
N ILE A 114 6.80 -14.66 -11.45
CA ILE A 114 7.47 -14.60 -10.15
C ILE A 114 6.48 -14.87 -9.01
N LEU A 115 5.32 -14.20 -8.99
CA LEU A 115 4.29 -14.43 -7.96
C LEU A 115 3.81 -15.87 -7.95
N PHE A 116 3.56 -16.45 -9.14
CA PHE A 116 3.15 -17.84 -9.26
C PHE A 116 4.24 -18.80 -8.78
N ALA A 117 5.50 -18.55 -9.15
CA ALA A 117 6.64 -19.36 -8.71
C ALA A 117 6.78 -19.36 -7.18
N VAL A 118 6.65 -18.19 -6.54
CA VAL A 118 6.67 -18.07 -5.07
C VAL A 118 5.56 -18.90 -4.43
N VAL A 119 4.33 -18.74 -4.88
CA VAL A 119 3.19 -19.53 -4.36
C VAL A 119 3.38 -21.02 -4.59
N PHE A 120 3.83 -21.41 -5.78
CA PHE A 120 4.09 -22.81 -6.15
C PHE A 120 5.23 -23.44 -5.34
N MET A 121 6.22 -22.66 -4.93
CA MET A 121 7.30 -23.14 -4.05
C MET A 121 6.84 -23.21 -2.59
N MET A 122 5.96 -22.30 -2.16
CA MET A 122 5.47 -22.27 -0.76
C MET A 122 4.51 -23.42 -0.43
N LEU A 123 3.60 -23.76 -1.35
CA LEU A 123 2.56 -24.78 -1.10
C LEU A 123 3.13 -26.15 -0.75
N PRO A 124 4.11 -26.71 -1.52
CA PRO A 124 4.74 -27.98 -1.14
C PRO A 124 5.49 -27.88 0.19
N SER A 125 6.25 -26.79 0.40
CA SER A 125 7.02 -26.59 1.64
C SER A 125 6.13 -26.52 2.88
N LEU A 126 4.95 -25.89 2.78
CA LEU A 126 3.93 -25.89 3.85
C LEU A 126 3.39 -27.29 4.14
N ARG A 127 3.10 -28.07 3.10
CA ARG A 127 2.63 -29.45 3.27
C ARG A 127 3.70 -30.32 3.94
N GLU A 128 4.92 -30.29 3.39
CA GLU A 128 6.05 -31.06 3.89
C GLU A 128 6.36 -30.72 5.36
N SER A 129 6.45 -29.41 5.69
CA SER A 129 6.63 -28.97 7.08
C SER A 129 5.49 -29.40 7.99
N GLY A 130 4.23 -29.36 7.49
CA GLY A 130 3.05 -29.80 8.26
C GLY A 130 3.08 -31.31 8.53
N ASP A 131 3.41 -32.10 7.52
CA ASP A 131 3.51 -33.55 7.65
C ASP A 131 4.67 -33.95 8.59
N GLU A 132 5.83 -33.32 8.46
CA GLU A 132 6.99 -33.48 9.37
C GLU A 132 6.61 -33.08 10.80
N PHE A 133 5.89 -31.98 11.01
CA PHE A 133 5.43 -31.58 12.33
C PHE A 133 4.56 -32.63 13.00
N ILE A 134 3.53 -33.13 12.27
CA ILE A 134 2.63 -34.16 12.79
C ILE A 134 3.39 -35.43 13.18
N GLN A 135 4.34 -35.87 12.33
CA GLN A 135 5.16 -37.05 12.59
C GLN A 135 6.09 -36.89 13.78
N ASN A 136 6.60 -35.66 14.00
CA ASN A 136 7.57 -35.35 15.05
C ASN A 136 6.92 -34.88 16.37
N ILE A 137 5.57 -34.72 16.45
CA ILE A 137 4.89 -34.34 17.70
C ILE A 137 5.31 -35.20 18.89
N PRO A 138 5.38 -36.56 18.80
CA PRO A 138 5.78 -37.39 19.92
C PRO A 138 7.20 -37.06 20.42
N VAL A 139 8.13 -36.83 19.47
CA VAL A 139 9.53 -36.49 19.78
C VAL A 139 9.59 -35.12 20.48
N TYR A 140 8.85 -34.12 19.98
CA TYR A 140 8.82 -32.78 20.58
C TYR A 140 8.23 -32.80 21.99
N VAL A 141 7.16 -33.58 22.21
CA VAL A 141 6.56 -33.75 23.54
C VAL A 141 7.56 -34.38 24.51
N GLU A 142 8.32 -35.39 24.08
CA GLU A 142 9.34 -36.04 24.90
C GLU A 142 10.51 -35.07 25.21
N GLU A 143 10.95 -34.26 24.24
CA GLU A 143 11.99 -33.24 24.45
C GLU A 143 11.54 -32.13 25.38
N ILE A 144 10.30 -31.62 25.21
CA ILE A 144 9.72 -30.61 26.10
C ILE A 144 9.59 -31.20 27.53
N GLY A 145 9.15 -32.45 27.62
CA GLY A 145 9.08 -33.16 28.92
C GLY A 145 10.42 -33.28 29.60
N ARG A 146 11.49 -33.61 28.89
CA ARG A 146 12.86 -33.63 29.39
C ARG A 146 13.32 -32.23 29.83
N TRP A 147 13.10 -31.26 28.99
CA TRP A 147 13.42 -29.84 29.30
C TRP A 147 12.68 -29.35 30.52
N TRP A 148 11.40 -29.70 30.67
CA TRP A 148 10.61 -29.36 31.84
C TRP A 148 11.14 -30.05 33.12
N ALA A 149 11.52 -31.32 33.02
CA ALA A 149 12.12 -32.06 34.14
C ALA A 149 13.46 -31.41 34.60
N ASP A 150 14.30 -30.96 33.66
CA ASP A 150 15.54 -30.24 33.99
C ASP A 150 15.23 -28.89 34.68
N VAL A 151 14.20 -28.14 34.20
CA VAL A 151 13.75 -26.90 34.83
C VAL A 151 13.21 -27.14 36.23
N VAL A 152 12.43 -28.20 36.47
CA VAL A 152 11.91 -28.59 37.77
C VAL A 152 13.05 -28.98 38.69
N GLN A 153 14.03 -29.74 38.20
CA GLN A 153 15.20 -30.12 38.96
C GLN A 153 16.09 -28.92 39.36
N PHE A 154 16.25 -27.97 38.42
CA PHE A 154 16.94 -26.71 38.68
C PHE A 154 16.20 -25.85 39.72
N ALA A 155 14.87 -25.73 39.61
CA ALA A 155 14.05 -24.98 40.57
C ALA A 155 14.03 -25.60 41.95
N ALA A 156 14.02 -26.95 42.05
CA ALA A 156 14.13 -27.67 43.31
C ALA A 156 15.43 -27.37 44.08
N LYS A 157 16.52 -27.08 43.37
CA LYS A 157 17.80 -26.66 43.96
C LYS A 157 17.70 -25.33 44.71
N TYR A 158 16.70 -24.51 44.37
CA TYR A 158 16.40 -23.23 45.02
C TYR A 158 15.14 -23.29 45.91
N ASN A 159 14.67 -24.49 46.30
CA ASN A 159 13.45 -24.69 47.10
C ASN A 159 12.16 -24.15 46.44
N ILE A 160 12.12 -24.06 45.13
CA ILE A 160 10.92 -23.67 44.36
C ILE A 160 10.23 -24.95 43.89
N VAL A 161 9.00 -25.20 44.36
CA VAL A 161 8.21 -26.35 43.95
C VAL A 161 7.42 -25.95 42.72
N LEU A 162 7.75 -26.52 41.55
CA LEU A 162 7.02 -26.38 40.32
C LEU A 162 6.08 -27.57 40.08
N PRO A 163 4.90 -27.38 39.48
CA PRO A 163 3.98 -28.47 39.21
C PRO A 163 4.56 -29.43 38.15
N GLU A 164 4.36 -30.71 38.35
CA GLU A 164 4.75 -31.75 37.41
C GLU A 164 3.70 -31.80 36.28
N TYR A 165 4.06 -31.35 35.10
CA TYR A 165 3.20 -31.40 33.92
C TYR A 165 3.55 -32.61 33.06
N VAL A 166 2.63 -33.52 32.92
CA VAL A 166 2.68 -34.61 31.93
C VAL A 166 1.89 -34.18 30.71
N ILE A 167 2.60 -33.91 29.62
CA ILE A 167 1.97 -33.59 28.34
C ILE A 167 1.66 -34.91 27.64
N ASP A 168 0.38 -35.21 27.43
CA ASP A 168 -0.07 -36.41 26.72
C ASP A 168 0.04 -36.15 25.20
N SER A 169 0.98 -36.86 24.55
CA SER A 169 1.24 -36.76 23.11
C SER A 169 0.02 -37.19 22.28
N ASP A 170 -0.72 -38.21 22.73
CA ASP A 170 -1.86 -38.76 21.98
C ASP A 170 -3.00 -37.74 21.96
N LEU A 171 -3.23 -37.06 23.07
CA LEU A 171 -4.23 -36.01 23.23
C LEU A 171 -3.89 -34.76 22.42
N LEU A 172 -2.60 -34.44 22.26
CA LEU A 172 -2.12 -33.35 21.39
C LEU A 172 -2.30 -33.70 19.91
N ILE A 173 -1.93 -34.93 19.52
CA ILE A 173 -2.10 -35.40 18.14
C ILE A 173 -3.60 -35.44 17.79
N GLU A 174 -4.44 -35.93 18.68
CA GLU A 174 -5.90 -35.95 18.48
C GLU A 174 -6.47 -34.55 18.33
N LYS A 175 -6.07 -33.58 19.18
CA LYS A 175 -6.53 -32.20 19.08
C LYS A 175 -6.01 -31.49 17.83
N VAL A 176 -4.75 -31.68 17.46
CA VAL A 176 -4.18 -31.07 16.24
C VAL A 176 -4.80 -31.67 14.99
N THR A 177 -4.95 -33.00 14.93
CA THR A 177 -5.64 -33.64 13.82
C THR A 177 -7.13 -33.29 13.78
N ALA A 178 -7.80 -33.15 14.92
CA ALA A 178 -9.19 -32.68 14.98
C ALA A 178 -9.33 -31.25 14.47
N LEU A 179 -8.39 -30.34 14.80
CA LEU A 179 -8.38 -28.97 14.29
C LEU A 179 -8.18 -28.91 12.77
N ILE A 180 -7.40 -29.85 12.21
CA ILE A 180 -7.13 -29.93 10.77
C ILE A 180 -8.24 -30.69 10.02
N SER A 181 -8.83 -31.74 10.64
CA SER A 181 -9.75 -32.67 10.01
C SER A 181 -11.24 -32.38 10.27
N ASP A 182 -11.57 -31.47 11.19
CA ASP A 182 -12.96 -31.24 11.58
C ASP A 182 -13.71 -30.40 10.54
N GLU A 183 -14.31 -31.12 9.57
CA GLU A 183 -15.21 -30.56 8.55
C GLU A 183 -16.45 -29.87 9.16
N LYS A 184 -16.73 -30.03 10.46
CA LYS A 184 -17.96 -29.55 11.12
C LYS A 184 -17.75 -28.36 12.06
N SER A 185 -16.52 -28.09 12.51
CA SER A 185 -16.25 -27.03 13.47
C SER A 185 -15.84 -25.73 12.77
N GLY A 186 -16.81 -24.86 12.46
CA GLY A 186 -16.54 -23.43 12.23
C GLY A 186 -15.67 -23.03 11.02
N ILE A 187 -14.80 -23.92 10.53
CA ILE A 187 -13.97 -23.68 9.35
C ILE A 187 -14.85 -23.45 8.11
N LEU A 188 -15.97 -24.19 7.96
CA LEU A 188 -16.90 -23.98 6.84
C LEU A 188 -17.63 -22.63 6.93
N THR A 189 -17.99 -22.14 8.11
CA THR A 189 -18.61 -20.81 8.28
C THR A 189 -17.58 -19.70 8.16
N VAL A 190 -16.37 -19.89 8.67
CA VAL A 190 -15.21 -19.04 8.43
C VAL A 190 -14.82 -19.10 6.95
N THR A 191 -14.89 -20.29 6.31
CA THR A 191 -14.55 -20.49 4.89
C THR A 191 -15.56 -19.79 3.97
N TRP A 192 -16.88 -19.76 4.31
CA TRP A 192 -17.87 -19.07 3.47
C TRP A 192 -17.73 -17.55 3.56
N GLY A 193 -17.52 -17.00 4.76
CA GLY A 193 -17.19 -15.60 4.96
C GLY A 193 -15.83 -15.23 4.37
N ALA A 194 -14.83 -16.11 4.49
CA ALA A 194 -13.54 -15.98 3.87
C ALA A 194 -13.63 -16.10 2.33
N ALA A 195 -14.41 -17.03 1.80
CA ALA A 195 -14.60 -17.21 0.36
C ALA A 195 -15.22 -15.97 -0.30
N THR A 196 -16.23 -15.36 0.33
CA THR A 196 -16.82 -14.10 -0.17
C THR A 196 -15.85 -12.93 -0.07
N SER A 197 -15.04 -12.87 0.99
CA SER A 197 -13.99 -11.86 1.14
C SER A 197 -12.86 -12.07 0.11
N VAL A 198 -12.42 -13.31 -0.09
CA VAL A 198 -11.42 -13.66 -1.13
C VAL A 198 -11.96 -13.36 -2.52
N LEU A 199 -13.24 -13.66 -2.80
CA LEU A 199 -13.85 -13.35 -4.07
C LEU A 199 -13.89 -11.83 -4.32
N SER A 200 -14.25 -11.03 -3.32
CA SER A 200 -14.25 -9.57 -3.44
C SER A 200 -12.86 -8.99 -3.66
N VAL A 201 -11.85 -9.49 -2.95
CA VAL A 201 -10.44 -9.13 -3.15
C VAL A 201 -9.98 -9.53 -4.55
N PHE A 202 -10.34 -10.74 -5.01
CA PHE A 202 -10.00 -11.22 -6.35
C PHE A 202 -10.64 -10.36 -7.44
N VAL A 203 -11.93 -10.03 -7.33
CA VAL A 203 -12.64 -9.17 -8.30
C VAL A 203 -12.00 -7.77 -8.35
N ASN A 204 -11.74 -7.16 -7.20
CA ASN A 204 -11.08 -5.84 -7.14
C ASN A 204 -9.66 -5.87 -7.71
N ALA A 205 -8.89 -6.90 -7.40
CA ALA A 205 -7.54 -7.10 -7.93
C ALA A 205 -7.56 -7.33 -9.45
N PHE A 206 -8.50 -8.14 -9.94
CA PHE A 206 -8.67 -8.40 -11.38
C PHE A 206 -9.08 -7.15 -12.13
N LEU A 207 -10.09 -6.40 -11.64
CA LEU A 207 -10.50 -5.13 -12.23
C LEU A 207 -9.35 -4.10 -12.21
N GLY A 208 -8.64 -4.02 -11.08
CA GLY A 208 -7.45 -3.20 -10.95
C GLY A 208 -6.36 -3.59 -11.94
N PHE A 209 -6.12 -4.88 -12.11
CA PHE A 209 -5.13 -5.40 -13.06
C PHE A 209 -5.49 -5.07 -14.51
N VAL A 210 -6.75 -5.29 -14.92
CA VAL A 210 -7.23 -4.91 -16.27
C VAL A 210 -7.08 -3.41 -16.48
N PHE A 211 -7.45 -2.60 -15.48
CA PHE A 211 -7.26 -1.15 -15.54
C PHE A 211 -5.79 -0.77 -15.66
N ALA A 212 -4.90 -1.45 -14.91
CA ALA A 212 -3.46 -1.22 -14.96
C ALA A 212 -2.89 -1.45 -16.37
N LEU A 213 -3.26 -2.57 -17.01
CA LEU A 213 -2.83 -2.88 -18.37
C LEU A 213 -3.34 -1.83 -19.37
N TYR A 214 -4.61 -1.43 -19.25
CA TYR A 214 -5.17 -0.40 -20.11
C TYR A 214 -4.48 0.96 -19.95
N LEU A 215 -4.24 1.35 -18.69
CA LEU A 215 -3.52 2.59 -18.33
C LEU A 215 -2.10 2.58 -18.91
N LEU A 216 -1.36 1.48 -18.74
CA LEU A 216 0.00 1.33 -19.28
C LEU A 216 0.03 1.32 -20.80
N ALA A 217 -0.93 0.66 -21.44
CA ALA A 217 -1.02 0.64 -22.89
C ALA A 217 -1.21 2.05 -23.49
N LYS A 218 -1.90 2.94 -22.76
CA LYS A 218 -2.22 4.30 -23.20
C LYS A 218 -1.62 5.42 -22.36
N LYS A 219 -0.59 5.13 -21.53
CA LYS A 219 -0.02 6.09 -20.55
C LYS A 219 0.36 7.44 -21.16
N GLU A 220 0.92 7.46 -22.39
CA GLU A 220 1.35 8.69 -23.05
C GLU A 220 0.17 9.54 -23.52
N ALA A 221 -0.85 8.88 -24.10
CA ALA A 221 -2.06 9.59 -24.50
C ALA A 221 -2.78 10.20 -23.30
N VAL A 222 -2.90 9.43 -22.21
CA VAL A 222 -3.48 9.91 -20.95
C VAL A 222 -2.68 11.09 -20.39
N ALA A 223 -1.35 10.99 -20.35
CA ALA A 223 -0.49 12.07 -19.86
C ALA A 223 -0.63 13.35 -20.69
N VAL A 224 -0.68 13.24 -22.03
CA VAL A 224 -0.87 14.39 -22.94
C VAL A 224 -2.23 15.05 -22.73
N HIS A 225 -3.30 14.24 -22.62
CA HIS A 225 -4.67 14.78 -22.41
C HIS A 225 -4.77 15.45 -21.03
N LEU A 226 -4.21 14.83 -19.99
CA LEU A 226 -4.22 15.39 -18.63
C LEU A 226 -3.46 16.71 -18.58
N LYS A 227 -2.28 16.76 -19.21
CA LYS A 227 -1.48 18.00 -19.31
C LYS A 227 -2.27 19.10 -20.00
N LYS A 228 -2.88 18.82 -21.16
CA LYS A 228 -3.72 19.79 -21.89
C LYS A 228 -4.90 20.27 -21.06
N LEU A 229 -5.57 19.37 -20.35
CA LEU A 229 -6.69 19.72 -19.46
C LEU A 229 -6.24 20.70 -18.37
N ILE A 230 -5.13 20.41 -17.70
CA ILE A 230 -4.54 21.26 -16.65
C ILE A 230 -4.18 22.65 -17.21
N GLU A 231 -3.53 22.70 -18.37
CA GLU A 231 -3.14 23.94 -19.01
C GLU A 231 -4.32 24.77 -19.55
N THR A 232 -5.46 24.12 -19.84
CA THR A 232 -6.67 24.80 -20.35
C THR A 232 -7.54 25.33 -19.20
N VAL A 233 -7.66 24.59 -18.10
CA VAL A 233 -8.59 24.90 -16.99
C VAL A 233 -7.95 25.85 -15.98
N LEU A 234 -6.64 25.77 -15.76
CA LEU A 234 -5.94 26.52 -14.71
C LEU A 234 -5.12 27.70 -15.27
N PRO A 235 -4.97 28.80 -14.50
CA PRO A 235 -4.05 29.87 -14.83
C PRO A 235 -2.63 29.32 -15.00
N GLN A 236 -1.86 29.90 -15.96
CA GLN A 236 -0.54 29.41 -16.37
C GLN A 236 0.44 29.14 -15.20
N LYS A 237 0.47 30.03 -14.19
CA LYS A 237 1.32 29.88 -13.00
C LYS A 237 0.92 28.65 -12.17
N THR A 238 -0.37 28.43 -11.98
CA THR A 238 -0.90 27.28 -11.23
C THR A 238 -0.72 25.97 -11.99
N ALA A 239 -0.96 25.97 -13.30
CA ALA A 239 -0.76 24.83 -14.19
C ALA A 239 0.72 24.37 -14.17
N GLN A 240 1.68 25.30 -14.33
CA GLN A 240 3.11 24.98 -14.26
C GLN A 240 3.51 24.41 -12.91
N ARG A 241 2.99 24.97 -11.81
CA ARG A 241 3.28 24.46 -10.46
C ARG A 241 2.72 23.05 -10.26
N LEU A 242 1.50 22.80 -10.70
CA LEU A 242 0.88 21.47 -10.62
C LEU A 242 1.65 20.43 -11.46
N LEU A 243 2.08 20.80 -12.66
CA LEU A 243 2.90 19.92 -13.51
C LEU A 243 4.28 19.64 -12.89
N SER A 244 4.90 20.62 -12.22
CA SER A 244 6.17 20.41 -11.52
C SER A 244 6.02 19.48 -10.32
N ILE A 245 4.92 19.58 -9.56
CA ILE A 245 4.58 18.67 -8.46
C ILE A 245 4.35 17.25 -9.01
N ALA A 246 3.60 17.11 -10.10
CA ALA A 246 3.37 15.82 -10.75
C ALA A 246 4.68 15.17 -11.23
N ALA A 247 5.61 15.95 -11.78
CA ALA A 247 6.92 15.46 -12.18
C ALA A 247 7.75 15.01 -10.98
N LEU A 248 7.78 15.80 -9.89
CA LEU A 248 8.44 15.44 -8.63
C LEU A 248 7.86 14.15 -8.06
N THR A 249 6.52 14.05 -8.01
CA THR A 249 5.81 12.84 -7.54
C THR A 249 6.22 11.62 -8.36
N ASN A 250 6.13 11.69 -9.69
CA ASN A 250 6.51 10.57 -10.55
C ASN A 250 7.97 10.15 -10.37
N GLN A 251 8.89 11.10 -10.18
CA GLN A 251 10.30 10.82 -9.95
C GLN A 251 10.52 10.16 -8.59
N THR A 252 9.93 10.71 -7.52
CA THR A 252 10.05 10.17 -6.14
C THR A 252 9.51 8.75 -6.07
N PHE A 253 8.32 8.52 -6.63
CA PHE A 253 7.73 7.18 -6.68
C PHE A 253 8.57 6.19 -7.49
N THR A 254 9.04 6.59 -8.68
CA THR A 254 9.88 5.73 -9.52
C THR A 254 11.16 5.34 -8.80
N ASN A 255 11.85 6.29 -8.19
CA ASN A 255 13.09 6.04 -7.47
C ASN A 255 12.86 5.12 -6.26
N PHE A 256 11.81 5.39 -5.48
CA PHE A 256 11.47 4.57 -4.31
C PHE A 256 11.13 3.13 -4.70
N VAL A 257 10.19 2.94 -5.63
CA VAL A 257 9.76 1.58 -6.04
C VAL A 257 10.90 0.81 -6.72
N SER A 258 11.72 1.49 -7.55
CA SER A 258 12.91 0.85 -8.12
C SER A 258 13.92 0.44 -7.05
N GLY A 259 14.12 1.29 -6.04
CA GLY A 259 14.95 0.98 -4.88
C GLY A 259 14.43 -0.24 -4.13
N GLN A 260 13.14 -0.25 -3.81
CA GLN A 260 12.48 -1.33 -3.07
C GLN A 260 12.52 -2.67 -3.83
N LEU A 261 12.29 -2.65 -5.15
CA LEU A 261 12.43 -3.85 -5.98
C LEU A 261 13.87 -4.37 -6.00
N THR A 262 14.85 -3.46 -6.09
CA THR A 262 16.27 -3.84 -6.08
C THR A 262 16.67 -4.43 -4.73
N GLU A 263 16.24 -3.83 -3.65
CA GLU A 263 16.44 -4.31 -2.29
C GLU A 263 15.82 -5.69 -2.09
N ALA A 264 14.57 -5.89 -2.50
CA ALA A 264 13.87 -7.17 -2.42
C ALA A 264 14.64 -8.31 -3.10
N VAL A 265 15.19 -8.05 -4.29
CA VAL A 265 16.02 -9.02 -5.01
C VAL A 265 17.32 -9.30 -4.25
N ILE A 266 18.01 -8.28 -3.75
CA ILE A 266 19.27 -8.44 -3.00
C ILE A 266 19.03 -9.25 -1.73
N ILE A 267 18.01 -8.93 -0.96
CA ILE A 267 17.67 -9.63 0.30
C ILE A 267 17.26 -11.07 0.01
N GLY A 268 16.42 -11.30 -1.01
CA GLY A 268 16.07 -12.66 -1.41
C GLY A 268 17.28 -13.53 -1.78
N VAL A 269 18.20 -12.98 -2.58
CA VAL A 269 19.43 -13.67 -2.97
C VAL A 269 20.34 -13.94 -1.77
N LEU A 270 20.55 -12.95 -0.90
CA LEU A 270 21.36 -13.12 0.31
C LEU A 270 20.74 -14.12 1.27
N CYS A 271 19.41 -14.09 1.45
CA CYS A 271 18.68 -15.03 2.25
C CYS A 271 18.85 -16.46 1.71
N PHE A 272 18.66 -16.65 0.41
CA PHE A 272 18.80 -17.96 -0.25
C PHE A 272 20.19 -18.57 -0.04
N PHE A 273 21.23 -17.83 -0.39
CA PHE A 273 22.60 -18.34 -0.25
C PHE A 273 23.02 -18.50 1.22
N GLY A 274 22.58 -17.60 2.10
CA GLY A 274 22.86 -17.71 3.53
C GLY A 274 22.23 -18.96 4.15
N MET A 275 20.98 -19.26 3.82
CA MET A 275 20.31 -20.48 4.25
C MET A 275 20.98 -21.74 3.68
N LEU A 276 21.39 -21.72 2.41
CA LEU A 276 22.12 -22.84 1.80
C LEU A 276 23.46 -23.13 2.52
N ILE A 277 24.23 -22.09 2.81
CA ILE A 277 25.51 -22.21 3.50
C ILE A 277 25.33 -22.79 4.90
N LEU A 278 24.27 -22.39 5.61
CA LEU A 278 23.95 -22.87 6.95
C LEU A 278 23.20 -24.22 6.97
N GLY A 279 22.91 -24.80 5.79
CA GLY A 279 22.15 -26.04 5.67
C GLY A 279 20.72 -25.97 6.22
N ILE A 280 20.09 -24.77 6.18
CA ILE A 280 18.73 -24.55 6.67
C ILE A 280 17.73 -25.02 5.61
N PRO A 281 16.70 -25.81 5.98
CA PRO A 281 15.72 -26.34 5.04
C PRO A 281 14.85 -25.24 4.41
N TYR A 282 14.15 -25.56 3.33
CA TYR A 282 13.23 -24.69 2.61
C TYR A 282 13.83 -23.36 2.11
N ALA A 283 15.15 -23.32 1.86
CA ALA A 283 15.86 -22.10 1.46
C ALA A 283 15.20 -21.39 0.27
N GLY A 284 14.73 -22.13 -0.74
CA GLY A 284 14.06 -21.56 -1.91
C GLY A 284 12.72 -20.88 -1.57
N ALA A 285 11.85 -21.59 -0.85
CA ALA A 285 10.52 -21.07 -0.48
C ALA A 285 10.61 -19.87 0.48
N VAL A 286 11.42 -20.00 1.53
CA VAL A 286 11.59 -18.95 2.55
C VAL A 286 12.21 -17.70 1.95
N SER A 287 13.31 -17.83 1.20
CA SER A 287 13.97 -16.68 0.58
C SER A 287 13.11 -15.99 -0.47
N ALA A 288 12.34 -16.74 -1.26
CA ALA A 288 11.40 -16.18 -2.23
C ALA A 288 10.27 -15.41 -1.53
N PHE A 289 9.76 -15.95 -0.42
CA PHE A 289 8.74 -15.26 0.39
C PHE A 289 9.31 -14.01 1.07
N VAL A 290 10.51 -14.10 1.66
CA VAL A 290 11.23 -12.95 2.23
C VAL A 290 11.43 -11.86 1.17
N ALA A 291 11.81 -12.22 -0.06
CA ALA A 291 11.97 -11.26 -1.15
C ALA A 291 10.66 -10.54 -1.50
N VAL A 292 9.54 -11.27 -1.56
CA VAL A 292 8.23 -10.65 -1.85
C VAL A 292 7.77 -9.77 -0.70
N THR A 293 7.91 -10.24 0.54
CA THR A 293 7.52 -9.45 1.72
C THR A 293 8.42 -8.25 1.94
N ALA A 294 9.69 -8.29 1.55
CA ALA A 294 10.61 -7.14 1.59
C ALA A 294 10.13 -5.93 0.78
N LEU A 295 9.17 -6.11 -0.15
CA LEU A 295 8.51 -4.98 -0.81
C LEU A 295 7.71 -4.10 0.17
N MET A 296 7.36 -4.61 1.35
CA MET A 296 6.72 -3.85 2.42
C MET A 296 7.79 -3.27 3.35
N PRO A 297 8.03 -1.95 3.33
CA PRO A 297 9.05 -1.34 4.18
C PRO A 297 8.81 -1.65 5.66
N ILE A 298 9.86 -1.98 6.38
CA ILE A 298 9.87 -2.31 7.83
C ILE A 298 9.15 -3.63 8.15
N PHE A 299 7.91 -3.81 7.69
CA PHE A 299 7.10 -5.01 8.02
C PHE A 299 7.49 -6.26 7.24
N GLY A 300 8.09 -6.09 6.06
CA GLY A 300 8.45 -7.21 5.19
C GLY A 300 9.37 -8.23 5.84
N ALA A 301 10.38 -7.75 6.53
CA ALA A 301 11.33 -8.57 7.26
C ALA A 301 10.67 -9.39 8.38
N TRP A 302 9.76 -8.78 9.14
CA TRP A 302 9.03 -9.45 10.22
C TRP A 302 8.09 -10.52 9.69
N ILE A 303 7.34 -10.22 8.63
CA ILE A 303 6.41 -11.15 8.01
C ILE A 303 7.18 -12.31 7.36
N GLY A 304 8.18 -11.99 6.52
CA GLY A 304 8.97 -12.99 5.82
C GLY A 304 9.79 -13.85 6.78
N GLY A 305 10.45 -13.21 7.73
CA GLY A 305 11.25 -13.89 8.74
C GLY A 305 10.42 -14.73 9.71
N GLY A 306 9.27 -14.22 10.17
CA GLY A 306 8.35 -14.94 11.03
C GLY A 306 7.78 -16.18 10.36
N PHE A 307 7.37 -16.05 9.09
CA PHE A 307 6.91 -17.19 8.29
C PHE A 307 8.02 -18.23 8.09
N GLY A 308 9.24 -17.77 7.72
CA GLY A 308 10.38 -18.68 7.56
C GLY A 308 10.76 -19.39 8.87
N ALA A 309 10.80 -18.65 9.99
CA ALA A 309 11.05 -19.22 11.29
C ALA A 309 9.99 -20.26 11.68
N PHE A 310 8.72 -19.97 11.40
CA PHE A 310 7.62 -20.90 11.64
C PHE A 310 7.76 -22.19 10.83
N LEU A 311 8.01 -22.11 9.52
CA LEU A 311 8.21 -23.26 8.65
C LEU A 311 9.37 -24.14 9.14
N ILE A 312 10.51 -23.53 9.45
CA ILE A 312 11.71 -24.24 9.89
C ILE A 312 11.48 -24.83 11.29
N LEU A 313 10.77 -24.14 12.15
CA LEU A 313 10.43 -24.65 13.50
C LEU A 313 9.58 -25.92 13.44
N LEU A 314 8.67 -26.00 12.48
CA LEU A 314 7.83 -27.20 12.30
C LEU A 314 8.64 -28.42 11.82
N ALA A 315 9.63 -28.19 10.97
CA ALA A 315 10.44 -29.26 10.39
C ALA A 315 11.66 -29.62 11.28
N GLU A 316 12.50 -28.62 11.59
CA GLU A 316 13.74 -28.78 12.33
C GLU A 316 13.91 -27.70 13.41
N PRO A 317 13.35 -27.86 14.63
CA PRO A 317 13.39 -26.82 15.69
C PRO A 317 14.80 -26.30 16.01
N GLY A 318 15.79 -27.19 16.00
CA GLY A 318 17.19 -26.80 16.23
C GLY A 318 17.74 -25.81 15.20
N LYS A 319 17.30 -25.92 13.94
CA LYS A 319 17.70 -25.00 12.86
C LYS A 319 16.93 -23.70 12.87
N ALA A 320 15.74 -23.65 13.47
CA ALA A 320 14.96 -22.43 13.60
C ALA A 320 15.72 -21.34 14.36
N LEU A 321 16.44 -21.70 15.44
CA LEU A 321 17.28 -20.76 16.18
C LEU A 321 18.40 -20.20 15.30
N TRP A 322 19.08 -21.06 14.52
CA TRP A 322 20.12 -20.62 13.59
C TRP A 322 19.58 -19.72 12.50
N PHE A 323 18.37 -20.00 12.00
CA PHE A 323 17.68 -19.12 11.04
C PHE A 323 17.39 -17.75 11.63
N ILE A 324 16.88 -17.69 12.86
CA ILE A 324 16.59 -16.41 13.54
C ILE A 324 17.87 -15.59 13.73
N LEU A 325 18.96 -16.23 14.19
CA LEU A 325 20.26 -15.57 14.34
C LEU A 325 20.78 -15.06 12.98
N PHE A 326 20.70 -15.89 11.95
CA PHE A 326 21.05 -15.50 10.58
C PHE A 326 20.20 -14.32 10.09
N LEU A 327 18.89 -14.37 10.31
CA LEU A 327 17.97 -13.31 9.91
C LEU A 327 18.30 -11.98 10.60
N ILE A 328 18.60 -12.01 11.90
CA ILE A 328 19.04 -10.80 12.64
C ILE A 328 20.29 -10.21 12.00
N VAL A 329 21.29 -11.03 11.67
CA VAL A 329 22.50 -10.55 10.98
C VAL A 329 22.16 -9.99 9.61
N LEU A 330 21.33 -10.68 8.84
CA LEU A 330 20.89 -10.24 7.52
C LEU A 330 20.17 -8.87 7.61
N GLN A 331 19.30 -8.69 8.60
CA GLN A 331 18.59 -7.44 8.85
C GLN A 331 19.53 -6.29 9.26
N GLN A 332 20.59 -6.60 10.01
CA GLN A 332 21.62 -5.59 10.33
C GLN A 332 22.39 -5.16 9.07
N VAL A 333 22.69 -6.09 8.18
CA VAL A 333 23.34 -5.78 6.90
C VAL A 333 22.39 -4.98 6.00
N GLU A 334 21.11 -5.35 5.95
CA GLU A 334 20.08 -4.62 5.21
C GLU A 334 19.98 -3.18 5.72
N GLY A 335 19.67 -2.98 6.99
CA GLY A 335 19.40 -1.66 7.57
C GLY A 335 20.58 -0.70 7.55
N ASN A 336 21.82 -1.22 7.72
CA ASN A 336 23.00 -0.38 7.81
C ASN A 336 23.76 -0.22 6.49
N LEU A 337 23.65 -1.18 5.57
CA LEU A 337 24.46 -1.20 4.34
C LEU A 337 23.62 -1.10 3.07
N ILE A 338 22.57 -1.92 2.95
CA ILE A 338 21.80 -2.06 1.71
C ILE A 338 20.78 -0.95 1.59
N TYR A 339 19.90 -0.80 2.59
CA TYR A 339 18.81 0.18 2.59
C TYR A 339 19.29 1.62 2.34
N PRO A 340 20.31 2.15 3.03
CA PRO A 340 20.80 3.51 2.79
C PRO A 340 21.35 3.75 1.39
N LYS A 341 21.91 2.69 0.76
CA LYS A 341 22.50 2.80 -0.58
C LYS A 341 21.46 2.66 -1.69
N VAL A 342 20.45 1.81 -1.50
CA VAL A 342 19.49 1.44 -2.53
C VAL A 342 18.23 2.30 -2.45
N VAL A 343 17.67 2.46 -1.27
CA VAL A 343 16.40 3.17 -1.03
C VAL A 343 16.60 4.54 -0.38
N GLY A 344 17.47 4.63 0.61
CA GLY A 344 17.59 5.80 1.50
C GLY A 344 17.88 7.12 0.81
N LYS A 345 18.68 7.14 -0.26
CA LYS A 345 18.95 8.36 -1.06
C LYS A 345 17.74 8.86 -1.84
N SER A 346 16.75 8.01 -2.07
CA SER A 346 15.60 8.30 -2.93
C SER A 346 14.45 8.98 -2.18
N VAL A 347 14.42 8.90 -0.85
CA VAL A 347 13.27 9.33 -0.04
C VAL A 347 13.56 10.54 0.83
N GLY A 348 14.77 10.65 1.38
CA GLY A 348 15.21 11.80 2.19
C GLY A 348 14.35 12.07 3.44
N LEU A 349 13.56 11.07 3.89
CA LEU A 349 12.67 11.17 5.05
C LEU A 349 13.38 10.73 6.33
N PRO A 350 13.13 11.41 7.46
CA PRO A 350 13.43 10.86 8.79
C PRO A 350 12.72 9.53 9.02
N GLY A 351 13.38 8.55 9.67
CA GLY A 351 12.82 7.22 9.92
C GLY A 351 11.46 7.22 10.62
N LEU A 352 11.25 8.18 11.54
CA LEU A 352 9.95 8.35 12.21
C LEU A 352 8.80 8.62 11.20
N LEU A 353 9.05 9.47 10.20
CA LEU A 353 8.04 9.77 9.17
C LEU A 353 7.79 8.56 8.27
N VAL A 354 8.81 7.74 8.01
CA VAL A 354 8.64 6.47 7.27
C VAL A 354 7.75 5.52 8.06
N LEU A 355 8.01 5.33 9.37
CA LEU A 355 7.19 4.48 10.23
C LEU A 355 5.73 4.96 10.28
N MET A 356 5.50 6.25 10.50
CA MET A 356 4.15 6.82 10.50
C MET A 356 3.44 6.62 9.15
N ALA A 357 4.13 6.88 8.04
CA ALA A 357 3.57 6.72 6.71
C ALA A 357 3.15 5.28 6.45
N VAL A 358 4.02 4.30 6.77
CA VAL A 358 3.75 2.87 6.56
C VAL A 358 2.58 2.39 7.44
N THR A 359 2.53 2.82 8.72
CA THR A 359 1.44 2.44 9.64
C THR A 359 0.10 3.00 9.16
N ILE A 360 0.03 4.29 8.85
CA ILE A 360 -1.21 4.94 8.36
C ILE A 360 -1.61 4.37 7.00
N GLY A 361 -0.64 4.19 6.10
CA GLY A 361 -0.90 3.62 4.78
C GLY A 361 -1.39 2.19 4.84
N GLY A 362 -0.82 1.40 5.75
CA GLY A 362 -1.21 0.01 5.99
C GLY A 362 -2.65 -0.12 6.47
N GLU A 363 -3.06 0.71 7.41
CA GLU A 363 -4.43 0.75 7.91
C GLU A 363 -5.43 1.20 6.83
N ALA A 364 -5.05 2.20 6.03
CA ALA A 364 -5.95 2.78 5.03
C ALA A 364 -6.14 1.88 3.78
N PHE A 365 -5.08 1.27 3.27
CA PHE A 365 -5.08 0.57 1.97
C PHE A 365 -4.30 -0.76 1.98
N GLY A 366 -4.03 -1.32 3.15
CA GLY A 366 -3.32 -2.59 3.31
C GLY A 366 -1.89 -2.54 2.75
N ILE A 367 -1.46 -3.64 2.14
CA ILE A 367 -0.09 -3.82 1.62
C ILE A 367 0.29 -2.75 0.59
N LEU A 368 -0.62 -2.39 -0.31
CA LEU A 368 -0.37 -1.33 -1.29
C LEU A 368 -0.24 0.03 -0.61
N GLY A 369 -1.03 0.28 0.45
CA GLY A 369 -0.89 1.48 1.26
C GLY A 369 0.46 1.58 1.94
N MET A 370 0.98 0.49 2.51
CA MET A 370 2.33 0.46 3.10
C MET A 370 3.41 0.84 2.08
N LEU A 371 3.33 0.28 0.88
CA LEU A 371 4.32 0.53 -0.17
C LEU A 371 4.26 1.98 -0.70
N PHE A 372 3.04 2.51 -0.94
CA PHE A 372 2.89 3.81 -1.60
C PHE A 372 2.83 5.00 -0.63
N SER A 373 2.59 4.79 0.66
CA SER A 373 2.55 5.87 1.66
C SER A 373 3.89 6.56 1.86
N VAL A 374 4.99 5.81 1.79
CA VAL A 374 6.35 6.36 1.95
C VAL A 374 6.67 7.40 0.88
N PRO A 375 6.55 7.13 -0.43
CA PRO A 375 6.77 8.14 -1.45
C PRO A 375 5.76 9.29 -1.42
N VAL A 376 4.50 9.05 -0.99
CA VAL A 376 3.53 10.13 -0.75
C VAL A 376 4.05 11.08 0.34
N CYS A 377 4.46 10.52 1.47
CA CYS A 377 5.04 11.29 2.57
C CYS A 377 6.31 12.05 2.13
N ALA A 378 7.16 11.44 1.29
CA ALA A 378 8.36 12.08 0.76
C ALA A 378 8.04 13.29 -0.13
N VAL A 379 7.04 13.18 -0.98
CA VAL A 379 6.57 14.31 -1.80
C VAL A 379 6.03 15.44 -0.90
N LEU A 380 5.17 15.12 0.07
CA LEU A 380 4.62 16.11 1.00
C LEU A 380 5.72 16.80 1.79
N PHE A 381 6.70 16.05 2.28
CA PHE A 381 7.84 16.60 3.02
C PHE A 381 8.72 17.50 2.14
N SER A 382 8.94 17.11 0.89
CA SER A 382 9.69 17.95 -0.09
C SER A 382 8.97 19.26 -0.37
N LEU A 383 7.64 19.23 -0.53
CA LEU A 383 6.82 20.44 -0.72
C LEU A 383 6.82 21.32 0.53
N TYR A 384 6.78 20.72 1.72
CA TYR A 384 6.91 21.44 2.99
C TYR A 384 8.25 22.18 3.09
N LEU A 385 9.36 21.51 2.78
CA LEU A 385 10.69 22.14 2.79
C LEU A 385 10.81 23.27 1.78
N GLU A 386 10.21 23.12 0.58
CA GLU A 386 10.17 24.19 -0.42
C GLU A 386 9.39 25.41 0.09
N PHE A 387 8.26 25.16 0.76
CA PHE A 387 7.45 26.24 1.37
C PHE A 387 8.21 26.98 2.47
N MET A 388 8.87 26.25 3.38
CA MET A 388 9.67 26.82 4.46
C MET A 388 10.83 27.67 3.94
N LYS A 389 11.54 27.22 2.90
CA LYS A 389 12.62 28.01 2.26
C LYS A 389 12.10 29.33 1.68
N LYS A 390 10.92 29.30 1.05
CA LYS A 390 10.30 30.55 0.53
C LYS A 390 9.89 31.49 1.65
N ALA A 391 9.38 30.97 2.76
CA ALA A 391 8.98 31.78 3.92
C ALA A 391 10.19 32.41 4.63
N SER A 392 11.35 31.75 4.63
CA SER A 392 12.58 32.27 5.26
C SER A 392 13.37 33.27 4.39
N THR A 393 12.99 33.43 3.12
CA THR A 393 13.58 34.40 2.18
C THR A 393 12.72 35.66 2.00
N LEU A 394 11.62 35.76 2.68
CA LEU A 394 10.75 36.94 2.83
C LEU A 394 10.97 37.60 4.18
#